data_20bc9e0bcff78f467bd9443b18fef3d5
#
_entry.id   20bc9e0bcff78f467bd9443b18fef3d5
#
_cell.length_a   1.000
_cell.length_b   1.000
_cell.length_c   1.000
_cell.angle_alpha   90.00
_cell.angle_beta   90.00
_cell.angle_gamma   90.00
#
_symmetry.space_group_name_H-M   'P 1'
#
loop_
_entity.id
_entity.type
_entity.pdbx_description
1 polymer ?
#
loop_
_entity_poly.entity_id
_entity_poly.type
_entity_poly.pdbx_seq_one_letter_code
_entity_poly.pdbx_strand_id
1 'polypeptide(L)'
;MANTFKLKTKTGGSTAANTSITVYTTPSSTTAIVLGLTLSNITTSNIEVTVNLENGDGDNVTIVKNAEVPAKASLEIMSGNKYVMETTDILKVQSNTLNSLDTTLSIMEICLLYTSDAADDNACVD
;
A
#
# COMPACT_ATOMS: atom_id res chain seq x y z
N MET A 1 12.46 4.63 -19.64
CA MET A 1 11.38 4.70 -18.65
C MET A 1 10.33 3.65 -18.96
N ALA A 2 9.95 2.88 -18.00
CA ALA A 2 8.97 1.84 -18.19
C ALA A 2 7.85 1.99 -17.17
N ASN A 3 6.63 1.79 -17.63
CA ASN A 3 5.46 1.84 -16.74
C ASN A 3 4.92 0.44 -16.59
N THR A 4 4.66 0.04 -15.37
CA THR A 4 4.17 -1.30 -15.08
C THR A 4 3.02 -1.20 -14.08
N PHE A 5 1.92 -1.85 -14.39
CA PHE A 5 0.80 -1.94 -13.46
C PHE A 5 0.98 -3.19 -12.60
N LYS A 6 0.79 -3.04 -11.31
CA LYS A 6 0.98 -4.15 -10.38
C LYS A 6 -0.12 -4.19 -9.34
N LEU A 7 -0.35 -5.38 -8.85
CA LEU A 7 -1.28 -5.62 -7.76
C LEU A 7 -0.49 -6.17 -6.58
N LYS A 8 -0.62 -5.52 -5.43
CA LYS A 8 -0.01 -5.97 -4.20
C LYS A 8 -1.09 -6.29 -3.19
N THR A 9 -0.94 -7.40 -2.51
CA THR A 9 -1.96 -7.87 -1.57
C THR A 9 -1.35 -8.31 -0.27
N LYS A 10 -2.14 -8.21 0.80
CA LYS A 10 -1.81 -8.77 2.10
C LYS A 10 -3.07 -9.40 2.67
N THR A 11 -2.96 -10.61 3.16
CA THR A 11 -4.09 -11.31 3.75
C THR A 11 -3.96 -11.34 5.26
N GLY A 12 -5.11 -11.41 5.93
CA GLY A 12 -5.15 -11.59 7.36
C GLY A 12 -4.84 -10.37 8.19
N GLY A 13 -4.41 -9.29 7.57
CA GLY A 13 -4.07 -8.08 8.28
C GLY A 13 -2.85 -8.24 9.15
N SER A 14 -2.87 -7.58 10.29
CA SER A 14 -1.72 -7.65 11.19
C SER A 14 -1.72 -8.96 11.95
N THR A 15 -0.53 -9.39 12.32
CA THR A 15 -0.36 -10.59 13.14
C THR A 15 -0.72 -10.34 14.59
N ALA A 16 -0.96 -9.09 14.96
CA ALA A 16 -1.39 -8.70 16.28
C ALA A 16 -2.28 -7.48 16.16
N ALA A 17 -3.22 -7.34 17.08
CA ALA A 17 -4.11 -6.18 17.08
C ALA A 17 -3.30 -4.90 17.21
N ASN A 18 -3.71 -3.88 16.47
CA ASN A 18 -3.10 -2.55 16.50
C ASN A 18 -1.62 -2.54 16.11
N THR A 19 -1.22 -3.47 15.26
CA THR A 19 0.14 -3.53 14.76
C THR A 19 0.12 -3.31 13.25
N SER A 20 0.90 -2.35 12.78
CA SER A 20 0.98 -2.04 11.35
C SER A 20 1.73 -3.12 10.59
N ILE A 21 1.27 -3.39 9.38
CA ILE A 21 2.00 -4.25 8.47
C ILE A 21 2.29 -3.47 7.20
N THR A 22 3.41 -3.81 6.57
CA THR A 22 3.81 -3.15 5.33
C THR A 22 3.10 -3.81 4.17
N VAL A 23 2.38 -3.01 3.40
CA VAL A 23 1.73 -3.48 2.18
C VAL A 23 2.68 -3.33 1.00
N TYR A 24 3.40 -2.22 0.95
CA TYR A 24 4.23 -1.93 -0.20
C TYR A 24 5.34 -0.96 0.19
N THR A 25 6.55 -1.26 -0.29
CA THR A 25 7.70 -0.35 -0.18
C THR A 25 8.13 -0.01 -1.60
N THR A 26 8.23 1.27 -1.89
CA THR A 26 8.59 1.72 -3.22
C THR A 26 10.05 1.35 -3.52
N PRO A 27 10.29 0.60 -4.59
CA PRO A 27 11.66 0.17 -4.92
C PRO A 27 12.56 1.34 -5.31
N SER A 28 13.85 1.05 -5.40
CA SER A 28 14.82 2.05 -5.83
C SER A 28 14.53 2.47 -7.28
N SER A 29 14.87 3.71 -7.60
CA SER A 29 14.72 4.27 -8.93
C SER A 29 13.30 4.13 -9.48
N THR A 30 12.33 4.17 -8.60
CA THR A 30 10.94 3.92 -8.96
C THR A 30 10.05 4.98 -8.33
N THR A 31 9.07 5.43 -9.10
CA THR A 31 7.96 6.22 -8.59
C THR A 31 6.71 5.38 -8.76
N ALA A 32 5.94 5.23 -7.70
CA ALA A 32 4.71 4.45 -7.75
C ALA A 32 3.52 5.38 -7.58
N ILE A 33 2.50 5.15 -8.40
CA ILE A 33 1.26 5.89 -8.29
C ILE A 33 0.20 4.92 -7.76
N VAL A 34 -0.37 5.26 -6.62
CA VAL A 34 -1.42 4.43 -6.01
C VAL A 34 -2.73 4.72 -6.71
N LEU A 35 -3.26 3.71 -7.37
CA LEU A 35 -4.49 3.83 -8.14
C LEU A 35 -5.70 3.45 -7.31
N GLY A 36 -5.54 2.51 -6.39
CA GLY A 36 -6.64 2.09 -5.54
C GLY A 36 -6.12 1.32 -4.35
N LEU A 37 -6.83 1.43 -3.25
CA LEU A 37 -6.50 0.71 -2.02
C LEU A 37 -7.81 0.29 -1.38
N THR A 38 -8.03 -1.01 -1.31
CA THR A 38 -9.26 -1.58 -0.75
C THR A 38 -8.92 -2.39 0.48
N LEU A 39 -9.61 -2.12 1.56
CA LEU A 39 -9.46 -2.84 2.82
C LEU A 39 -10.74 -3.62 3.07
N SER A 40 -10.62 -4.94 3.18
CA SER A 40 -11.77 -5.83 3.34
C SER A 40 -11.76 -6.46 4.71
N ASN A 41 -12.88 -6.35 5.40
CA ASN A 41 -13.06 -6.99 6.70
C ASN A 41 -13.56 -8.41 6.47
N ILE A 42 -12.76 -9.40 6.83
CA ILE A 42 -13.10 -10.81 6.60
C ILE A 42 -13.69 -11.47 7.84
N THR A 43 -14.04 -10.68 8.84
CA THR A 43 -14.58 -11.22 10.09
C THR A 43 -16.07 -10.94 10.18
N THR A 44 -16.68 -11.48 11.22
CA THR A 44 -18.12 -11.29 11.48
C THR A 44 -18.39 -10.12 12.40
N SER A 45 -17.38 -9.35 12.75
CA SER A 45 -17.51 -8.18 13.61
C SER A 45 -16.93 -6.96 12.92
N ASN A 46 -17.39 -5.79 13.32
CA ASN A 46 -16.81 -4.56 12.80
C ASN A 46 -15.37 -4.41 13.27
N ILE A 47 -14.53 -3.83 12.42
CA ILE A 47 -13.14 -3.55 12.78
C ILE A 47 -12.83 -2.09 12.51
N GLU A 48 -11.76 -1.60 13.13
CA GLU A 48 -11.26 -0.26 12.84
C GLU A 48 -9.91 -0.38 12.16
N VAL A 49 -9.73 0.35 11.08
CA VAL A 49 -8.52 0.27 10.29
C VAL A 49 -7.83 1.62 10.23
N THR A 50 -6.51 1.57 10.15
CA THR A 50 -5.68 2.76 10.02
C THR A 50 -4.72 2.53 8.88
N VAL A 51 -4.57 3.55 8.02
CA VAL A 51 -3.64 3.50 6.90
C VAL A 51 -2.63 4.61 7.09
N ASN A 52 -1.36 4.25 7.06
CA ASN A 52 -0.25 5.17 7.24
C ASN A 52 0.66 5.13 6.03
N LEU A 53 1.23 6.28 5.73
CA LEU A 53 2.26 6.41 4.71
C LEU A 53 3.53 6.91 5.37
N GLU A 54 4.59 6.11 5.32
CA GLU A 54 5.88 6.51 5.85
C GLU A 54 6.72 7.05 4.71
N ASN A 55 7.02 8.33 4.80
CA ASN A 55 7.82 9.00 3.79
C ASN A 55 9.30 8.73 4.06
N GLY A 56 10.08 8.59 2.99
CA GLY A 56 11.51 8.39 3.14
C GLY A 56 12.22 9.50 3.88
N ASP A 57 11.61 10.67 3.97
CA ASP A 57 12.17 11.80 4.72
C ASP A 57 11.91 11.71 6.21
N GLY A 58 11.21 10.70 6.67
CA GLY A 58 10.96 10.52 8.08
C GLY A 58 9.59 10.94 8.56
N ASP A 59 8.78 11.52 7.70
CA ASP A 59 7.42 11.87 8.06
C ASP A 59 6.54 10.66 7.98
N ASN A 60 5.70 10.48 8.99
CA ASN A 60 4.70 9.43 8.97
C ASN A 60 3.34 10.09 8.94
N VAL A 61 2.63 9.87 7.85
CA VAL A 61 1.35 10.53 7.63
C VAL A 61 0.24 9.50 7.75
N THR A 62 -0.80 9.85 8.47
CA THR A 62 -1.97 8.98 8.59
C THR A 62 -2.97 9.38 7.52
N ILE A 63 -3.29 8.46 6.64
CA ILE A 63 -4.28 8.71 5.59
C ILE A 63 -5.67 8.52 6.15
N VAL A 64 -5.87 7.42 6.88
CA VAL A 64 -7.15 7.11 7.52
C VAL A 64 -6.84 6.58 8.91
N LYS A 65 -7.54 7.07 9.92
CA LYS A 65 -7.32 6.62 11.29
C LYS A 65 -8.60 6.09 11.88
N ASN A 66 -8.54 4.84 12.34
CA ASN A 66 -9.65 4.20 13.05
C ASN A 66 -10.98 4.29 12.28
N ALA A 67 -10.90 4.09 10.97
CA ALA A 67 -12.12 4.05 10.17
C ALA A 67 -12.79 2.70 10.37
N GLU A 68 -14.08 2.74 10.59
CA GLU A 68 -14.82 1.52 10.84
C GLU A 68 -15.14 0.81 9.53
N VAL A 69 -14.83 -0.48 9.47
CA VAL A 69 -15.23 -1.33 8.35
C VAL A 69 -16.22 -2.35 8.88
N PRO A 70 -17.46 -2.32 8.43
CA PRO A 70 -18.46 -3.27 8.91
C PRO A 70 -18.07 -4.70 8.60
N ALA A 71 -18.67 -5.63 9.34
CA ALA A 71 -18.42 -7.05 9.14
C ALA A 71 -18.63 -7.44 7.68
N LYS A 72 -17.67 -8.15 7.12
CA LYS A 72 -17.74 -8.69 5.76
C LYS A 72 -17.89 -7.61 4.68
N ALA A 73 -17.55 -6.37 4.98
CA ALA A 73 -17.60 -5.27 4.03
C ALA A 73 -16.20 -4.82 3.66
N SER A 74 -16.11 -3.95 2.68
CA SER A 74 -14.83 -3.37 2.30
C SER A 74 -14.91 -1.86 2.26
N LEU A 75 -13.75 -1.24 2.40
CA LEU A 75 -13.62 0.21 2.38
C LEU A 75 -12.60 0.57 1.31
N GLU A 76 -13.01 1.43 0.39
CA GLU A 76 -12.12 1.94 -0.64
C GLU A 76 -11.53 3.25 -0.15
N ILE A 77 -10.21 3.28 0.00
CA ILE A 77 -9.54 4.43 0.61
C ILE A 77 -9.35 5.57 -0.39
N MET A 78 -9.05 5.23 -1.63
CA MET A 78 -8.57 6.24 -2.57
C MET A 78 -9.66 7.06 -3.21
N SER A 79 -10.86 6.56 -3.35
CA SER A 79 -12.04 7.30 -3.82
C SER A 79 -11.77 8.29 -4.95
N GLY A 80 -10.99 7.88 -5.93
CA GLY A 80 -10.67 8.75 -7.06
C GLY A 80 -9.44 9.62 -6.88
N ASN A 81 -8.90 9.70 -5.69
CA ASN A 81 -7.64 10.40 -5.46
C ASN A 81 -6.49 9.47 -5.76
N LYS A 82 -5.33 10.04 -6.04
CA LYS A 82 -4.14 9.27 -6.30
C LYS A 82 -3.00 9.80 -5.45
N TYR A 83 -2.18 8.89 -4.95
CA TYR A 83 -0.98 9.27 -4.23
C TYR A 83 0.23 8.85 -5.03
N VAL A 84 1.26 9.68 -4.98
CA VAL A 84 2.54 9.40 -5.61
C VAL A 84 3.50 9.00 -4.50
N MET A 85 4.08 7.80 -4.62
CA MET A 85 5.06 7.31 -3.68
C MET A 85 6.42 7.30 -4.35
N GLU A 86 7.39 7.91 -3.69
CA GLU A 86 8.74 7.95 -4.21
C GLU A 86 9.57 6.85 -3.56
N THR A 87 10.76 6.64 -4.10
CA THR A 87 11.66 5.61 -3.60
C THR A 87 11.74 5.65 -2.07
N THR A 88 11.61 4.50 -1.46
CA THR A 88 11.64 4.22 -0.03
C THR A 88 10.37 4.59 0.73
N ASP A 89 9.39 5.20 0.10
CA ASP A 89 8.11 5.43 0.78
C ASP A 89 7.41 4.11 1.02
N ILE A 90 6.75 3.99 2.17
CA ILE A 90 6.15 2.73 2.61
C ILE A 90 4.68 2.96 2.93
N LEU A 91 3.81 2.08 2.42
CA LEU A 91 2.39 2.10 2.74
C LEU A 91 2.11 0.99 3.74
N LYS A 92 1.50 1.36 4.85
CA LYS A 92 1.19 0.42 5.93
C LYS A 92 -0.27 0.47 6.30
N VAL A 93 -0.79 -0.67 6.72
CA VAL A 93 -2.17 -0.77 7.20
C VAL A 93 -2.18 -1.43 8.57
N GLN A 94 -3.24 -1.17 9.30
CA GLN A 94 -3.38 -1.68 10.66
C GLN A 94 -4.84 -1.93 10.94
N SER A 95 -5.12 -3.00 11.67
CA SER A 95 -6.47 -3.30 12.15
C SER A 95 -6.44 -3.45 13.66
N ASN A 96 -7.54 -3.11 14.29
CA ASN A 96 -7.65 -3.32 15.75
C ASN A 96 -7.93 -4.78 16.09
N THR A 97 -8.09 -5.64 15.11
CA THR A 97 -8.41 -7.05 15.33
C THR A 97 -7.44 -7.92 14.55
N LEU A 98 -6.97 -8.95 15.21
CA LEU A 98 -6.05 -9.92 14.63
C LEU A 98 -6.69 -10.65 13.46
N ASN A 99 -5.95 -10.83 12.37
CA ASN A 99 -6.36 -11.63 11.22
C ASN A 99 -7.72 -11.22 10.65
N SER A 100 -7.96 -9.92 10.58
CA SER A 100 -9.28 -9.44 10.20
C SER A 100 -9.31 -8.71 8.87
N LEU A 101 -8.16 -8.39 8.30
CA LEU A 101 -8.09 -7.42 7.22
C LEU A 101 -7.35 -7.97 6.01
N ASP A 102 -8.02 -8.03 4.87
CA ASP A 102 -7.35 -8.28 3.60
C ASP A 102 -7.18 -6.96 2.88
N THR A 103 -6.01 -6.76 2.32
CA THR A 103 -5.66 -5.50 1.66
C THR A 103 -5.33 -5.74 0.21
N THR A 104 -5.88 -4.93 -0.67
CA THR A 104 -5.60 -4.98 -2.09
C THR A 104 -5.14 -3.60 -2.54
N LEU A 105 -3.95 -3.54 -3.11
CA LEU A 105 -3.35 -2.28 -3.57
C LEU A 105 -3.07 -2.38 -5.06
N SER A 106 -3.59 -1.43 -5.82
CA SER A 106 -3.31 -1.33 -7.25
C SER A 106 -2.39 -0.15 -7.46
N ILE A 107 -1.28 -0.38 -8.14
CA ILE A 107 -0.29 0.67 -8.37
C ILE A 107 0.18 0.65 -9.81
N MET A 108 0.74 1.77 -10.23
CA MET A 108 1.52 1.84 -11.46
C MET A 108 2.93 2.27 -11.07
N GLU A 109 3.91 1.48 -11.45
CA GLU A 109 5.31 1.81 -11.19
C GLU A 109 5.93 2.41 -12.43
N ILE A 110 6.59 3.54 -12.23
CA ILE A 110 7.33 4.21 -13.29
C ILE A 110 8.79 4.11 -12.92
N CYS A 111 9.53 3.39 -13.72
CA CYS A 111 10.93 3.17 -13.44
C CYS A 111 11.78 4.12 -14.26
N LEU A 112 12.70 4.80 -13.59
CA LEU A 112 13.56 5.75 -14.25
C LEU A 112 14.84 5.05 -14.66
N LEU A 113 14.93 4.76 -15.95
CA LEU A 113 16.15 4.21 -16.50
C LEU A 113 16.95 5.35 -17.09
N TYR A 114 17.96 5.74 -16.38
CA TYR A 114 18.76 6.83 -16.89
C TYR A 114 19.77 6.43 -17.86
N THR A 115 20.27 5.24 -17.73
CA THR A 115 21.43 4.91 -18.49
C THR A 115 21.01 4.41 -19.84
N SER A 116 21.84 4.63 -20.77
CA SER A 116 21.67 4.05 -22.05
C SER A 116 22.09 2.60 -22.06
N ASP A 117 22.52 2.12 -20.96
CA ASP A 117 23.04 0.79 -20.88
C ASP A 117 21.90 -0.20 -20.83
N ALA A 118 21.80 -1.03 -21.83
CA ALA A 118 20.72 -1.97 -21.91
C ALA A 118 20.75 -2.99 -20.79
N ALA A 119 21.89 -3.20 -20.20
CA ALA A 119 21.99 -4.15 -19.11
C ALA A 119 21.20 -3.70 -17.91
N ASP A 120 20.85 -2.45 -17.84
CA ASP A 120 20.11 -1.93 -16.71
C ASP A 120 18.62 -2.09 -16.84
N ASP A 121 18.17 -2.79 -17.84
CA ASP A 121 16.75 -3.06 -17.95
C ASP A 121 16.18 -3.65 -16.70
N ASN A 122 17.02 -4.31 -15.93
CA ASN A 122 16.57 -4.97 -14.72
C ASN A 122 16.32 -4.03 -13.58
N ALA A 123 16.68 -2.79 -13.71
CA ALA A 123 16.52 -1.86 -12.60
C ALA A 123 15.08 -1.76 -12.15
N CYS A 124 14.14 -2.03 -13.04
CA CYS A 124 12.73 -1.91 -12.75
C CYS A 124 12.02 -3.23 -12.69
N VAL A 125 12.75 -4.29 -12.78
CA VAL A 125 12.15 -5.62 -12.75
C VAL A 125 12.10 -6.10 -11.32
N ASP A 126 10.98 -6.60 -10.94
CA ASP A 126 10.81 -7.14 -9.59
C ASP A 126 11.03 -8.62 -9.53
#